data_e09c870e6137e2b86310b5e9f0a09363
#
_entry.id   e09c870e6137e2b86310b5e9f0a09363
#
_cell.length_a   1.000
_cell.length_b   1.000
_cell.length_c   1.000
_cell.angle_alpha   90.00
_cell.angle_beta   90.00
_cell.angle_gamma   90.00
#
_symmetry.space_group_name_H-M   'P 1'
#
loop_
_entity.id
_entity.type
_entity.pdbx_description
1 polymer ?
#
loop_
_entity_poly.entity_id
_entity_poly.type
_entity_poly.pdbx_seq_one_letter_code
_entity_poly.pdbx_strand_id
1 'polypeptide(L)'
;TDIGRFTFFPNDAFNINYRFRLDRENFSPNRVELGLNLFHPQHTMGLDYILIDEQSETEEFGNREQLDFNINSQLLENWTSSLQLVQDFKDNSNRTIKASLGVTYTDECFTIGLQYQREDMSGEELQPEDQVLLLINFRDLGSL
;
A
#
# COMPACT_ATOMS: atom_id res chain seq x y z
N THR A 1 -20.35 2.14 18.85
CA THR A 1 -19.00 2.03 18.29
C THR A 1 -18.23 3.32 18.50
N ASP A 2 -17.28 3.26 19.39
CA ASP A 2 -16.41 4.41 19.64
C ASP A 2 -15.21 4.33 18.71
N ILE A 3 -15.00 5.41 17.96
CA ILE A 3 -13.90 5.51 17.01
C ILE A 3 -12.87 6.48 17.58
N GLY A 4 -11.65 6.00 17.77
CA GLY A 4 -10.55 6.83 18.21
C GLY A 4 -9.54 7.00 17.08
N ARG A 5 -9.00 8.20 16.98
CA ARG A 5 -7.93 8.51 16.02
C ARG A 5 -6.82 9.26 16.74
N PHE A 6 -5.62 8.79 16.57
CA PHE A 6 -4.43 9.42 17.12
C PHE A 6 -3.45 9.68 16.00
N THR A 7 -2.97 10.92 15.90
CA THR A 7 -1.99 11.30 14.90
C THR A 7 -0.81 11.95 15.60
N PHE A 8 0.38 11.47 15.30
CA PHE A 8 1.61 11.94 15.90
C PHE A 8 2.57 12.45 14.83
N PHE A 9 2.95 13.72 14.92
CA PHE A 9 3.85 14.39 13.98
C PHE A 9 5.06 14.93 14.74
N PRO A 10 6.12 14.11 15.00
CA PRO A 10 7.29 14.63 15.69
C PRO A 10 8.07 15.66 14.86
N ASN A 11 8.05 15.52 13.54
CA ASN A 11 8.66 16.47 12.61
C ASN A 11 8.03 16.31 11.21
N ASP A 12 8.49 17.10 10.24
CA ASP A 12 7.97 17.05 8.89
C ASP A 12 8.36 15.78 8.11
N ALA A 13 9.35 15.03 8.61
CA ALA A 13 9.86 13.85 7.93
C ALA A 13 9.14 12.56 8.32
N PHE A 14 8.29 12.60 9.33
CA PHE A 14 7.74 11.39 9.91
C PHE A 14 6.36 11.66 10.50
N ASN A 15 5.40 10.77 10.21
CA ASN A 15 4.13 10.78 10.93
C ASN A 15 3.64 9.38 11.21
N ILE A 16 2.92 9.24 12.30
CA ILE A 16 2.24 8.01 12.68
C ILE A 16 0.76 8.32 12.82
N ASN A 17 -0.07 7.53 12.18
CA ASN A 17 -1.52 7.57 12.31
C ASN A 17 -1.99 6.28 12.94
N TYR A 18 -2.74 6.39 14.01
CA TYR A 18 -3.32 5.24 14.68
C TYR A 18 -4.83 5.45 14.74
N ARG A 19 -5.57 4.49 14.25
CA ARG A 19 -7.03 4.51 14.27
C ARG A 19 -7.52 3.20 14.84
N PHE A 20 -8.46 3.28 15.76
CA PHE A 20 -9.07 2.11 16.35
C PHE A 20 -10.57 2.27 16.45
N ARG A 21 -11.24 1.15 16.43
CA ARG A 21 -12.68 1.07 16.62
C ARG A 21 -12.97 0.08 17.75
N LEU A 22 -13.67 0.56 18.76
CA LEU A 22 -14.02 -0.26 19.92
C LEU A 22 -15.48 -0.67 19.85
N ASP A 23 -15.74 -1.89 20.24
CA ASP A 23 -17.09 -2.36 20.45
C ASP A 23 -17.61 -1.86 21.82
N ARG A 24 -18.85 -1.41 21.86
CA ARG A 24 -19.45 -0.88 23.07
C ARG A 24 -19.72 -1.93 24.13
N GLU A 25 -19.93 -3.16 23.73
CA GLU A 25 -20.29 -4.21 24.67
C GLU A 25 -19.08 -4.74 25.44
N ASN A 26 -17.96 -4.94 24.77
CA ASN A 26 -16.79 -5.59 25.33
C ASN A 26 -15.56 -4.70 25.39
N PHE A 27 -15.61 -3.48 24.88
CA PHE A 27 -14.44 -2.59 24.72
C PHE A 27 -13.28 -3.26 23.99
N SER A 28 -13.54 -4.33 23.22
CA SER A 28 -12.52 -4.97 22.43
C SER A 28 -12.30 -4.22 21.12
N PRO A 29 -11.06 -4.09 20.68
CA PRO A 29 -10.80 -3.44 19.40
C PRO A 29 -11.25 -4.33 18.24
N ASN A 30 -12.28 -3.91 17.52
CA ASN A 30 -12.77 -4.61 16.34
C ASN A 30 -11.95 -4.27 15.10
N ARG A 31 -11.34 -3.09 15.08
CA ARG A 31 -10.57 -2.64 13.95
C ARG A 31 -9.43 -1.78 14.45
N VAL A 32 -8.22 -2.11 14.00
CA VAL A 32 -7.02 -1.33 14.28
C VAL A 32 -6.35 -1.02 12.96
N GLU A 33 -6.07 0.26 12.72
CA GLU A 33 -5.30 0.70 11.57
C GLU A 33 -4.09 1.49 12.07
N LEU A 34 -2.92 1.08 11.63
CA LEU A 34 -1.67 1.76 11.93
C LEU A 34 -1.03 2.22 10.64
N GLY A 35 -0.84 3.51 10.49
CA GLY A 35 -0.17 4.10 9.33
C GLY A 35 1.13 4.76 9.75
N LEU A 36 2.20 4.45 9.04
CA LEU A 36 3.51 5.04 9.24
C LEU A 36 3.97 5.64 7.93
N ASN A 37 4.33 6.92 7.95
CA ASN A 37 4.81 7.60 6.75
C ASN A 37 6.14 8.28 7.04
N LEU A 38 7.10 8.05 6.16
CA LEU A 38 8.41 8.68 6.20
C LEU A 38 8.58 9.53 4.95
N PHE A 39 9.01 10.77 5.13
CA PHE A 39 9.20 11.72 4.05
C PHE A 39 10.65 12.18 4.03
N HIS A 40 11.31 11.91 2.94
CA HIS A 40 12.65 12.42 2.64
C HIS A 40 12.56 13.14 1.29
N PRO A 41 13.36 14.16 1.01
CA PRO A 41 13.27 14.86 -0.26
C PRO A 41 13.37 13.97 -1.51
N GLN A 42 14.07 12.85 -1.41
CA GLN A 42 14.25 11.92 -2.52
C GLN A 42 13.50 10.60 -2.34
N HIS A 43 13.02 10.32 -1.13
CA HIS A 43 12.40 9.03 -0.82
C HIS A 43 11.17 9.23 0.04
N THR A 44 10.10 8.55 -0.32
CA THR A 44 8.91 8.47 0.53
C THR A 44 8.60 7.01 0.79
N MET A 45 8.27 6.69 2.04
CA MET A 45 7.93 5.34 2.44
C MET A 45 6.63 5.37 3.23
N GLY A 46 5.73 4.46 2.91
CA GLY A 46 4.48 4.29 3.63
C GLY A 46 4.31 2.85 4.08
N LEU A 47 3.82 2.68 5.28
CA LEU A 47 3.48 1.39 5.85
C LEU A 47 2.10 1.49 6.47
N ASP A 48 1.14 0.73 5.96
CA ASP A 48 -0.21 0.68 6.48
C ASP A 48 -0.52 -0.74 6.95
N TYR A 49 -0.85 -0.86 8.22
CA TYR A 49 -1.23 -2.13 8.83
C TYR A 49 -2.69 -2.06 9.23
N ILE A 50 -3.47 -3.04 8.80
CA ILE A 50 -4.90 -3.12 9.09
C ILE A 50 -5.19 -4.46 9.74
N LEU A 51 -5.77 -4.42 10.92
CA LEU A 51 -6.28 -5.59 11.62
C LEU A 51 -7.78 -5.41 11.83
N ILE A 52 -8.55 -6.34 11.29
CA ILE A 52 -10.01 -6.36 11.48
C ILE A 52 -10.36 -7.66 12.18
N ASP A 53 -10.83 -7.55 13.41
CA ASP A 53 -11.30 -8.66 14.20
C ASP A 53 -12.80 -8.46 14.41
N GLU A 54 -13.58 -8.84 13.44
CA GLU A 54 -15.03 -8.82 13.54
C GLU A 54 -15.53 -10.19 14.00
N GLN A 55 -15.85 -10.29 15.27
CA GLN A 55 -16.60 -11.42 15.79
C GLN A 55 -18.07 -11.26 15.41
N SER A 56 -18.36 -11.24 14.12
CA SER A 56 -19.72 -11.32 13.66
C SER A 56 -20.10 -12.78 13.48
N GLU A 57 -21.31 -13.12 13.87
CA GLU A 57 -21.86 -14.46 13.74
C GLU A 57 -21.98 -14.91 12.26
N THR A 58 -21.78 -14.00 11.34
CA THR A 58 -21.74 -14.31 9.92
C THR A 58 -20.29 -14.49 9.49
N GLU A 59 -19.93 -15.69 9.11
CA GLU A 59 -18.59 -16.08 8.71
C GLU A 59 -18.06 -15.36 7.45
N GLU A 60 -18.89 -14.50 6.86
CA GLU A 60 -18.51 -13.80 5.61
C GLU A 60 -17.43 -12.74 5.81
N PHE A 61 -17.27 -12.22 7.04
CA PHE A 61 -16.27 -11.20 7.34
C PHE A 61 -15.33 -11.72 8.43
N GLY A 62 -14.57 -12.75 8.08
CA GLY A 62 -13.58 -13.28 9.00
C GLY A 62 -12.46 -12.29 9.31
N ASN A 63 -11.68 -12.60 10.32
CA ASN A 63 -10.55 -11.82 10.74
C ASN A 63 -9.64 -11.50 9.54
N ARG A 64 -9.35 -10.22 9.34
CA ARG A 64 -8.47 -9.78 8.26
C ARG A 64 -7.28 -9.07 8.85
N GLU A 65 -6.11 -9.50 8.48
CA GLU A 65 -4.85 -8.85 8.82
C GLU A 65 -4.09 -8.60 7.53
N GLN A 66 -3.80 -7.34 7.25
CA GLN A 66 -3.18 -6.94 5.99
C GLN A 66 -2.12 -5.89 6.24
N LEU A 67 -0.99 -6.04 5.57
CA LEU A 67 0.11 -5.08 5.59
C LEU A 67 0.34 -4.55 4.17
N ASP A 68 0.29 -3.24 4.02
CA ASP A 68 0.59 -2.55 2.76
C ASP A 68 1.85 -1.72 2.96
N PHE A 69 2.87 -2.00 2.16
CA PHE A 69 4.16 -1.34 2.22
C PHE A 69 4.46 -0.72 0.86
N ASN A 70 4.82 0.55 0.84
CA ASN A 70 5.19 1.21 -0.41
C ASN A 70 6.41 2.10 -0.19
N ILE A 71 7.26 2.15 -1.22
CA ILE A 71 8.42 3.03 -1.29
C ILE A 71 8.43 3.70 -2.65
N ASN A 72 8.60 5.01 -2.65
CA ASN A 72 8.86 5.78 -3.85
C ASN A 72 10.21 6.47 -3.68
N SER A 73 11.11 6.26 -4.63
CA SER A 73 12.45 6.79 -4.54
C SER A 73 12.85 7.48 -5.83
N GLN A 74 13.42 8.67 -5.71
CA GLN A 74 14.06 9.33 -6.84
C GLN A 74 15.53 8.92 -6.86
N LEU A 75 15.89 8.06 -7.82
CA LEU A 75 17.24 7.50 -7.90
C LEU A 75 18.22 8.49 -8.50
N LEU A 76 17.82 9.16 -9.57
CA LEU A 76 18.57 10.19 -10.27
C LEU A 76 17.61 11.31 -10.63
N GLU A 77 18.12 12.40 -11.21
CA GLU A 77 17.26 13.56 -11.53
C GLU A 77 16.04 13.19 -12.38
N ASN A 78 16.21 12.23 -13.30
CA ASN A 78 15.16 11.86 -14.24
C ASN A 78 14.59 10.46 -13.97
N TRP A 79 15.11 9.72 -12.99
CA TRP A 79 14.71 8.36 -12.71
C TRP A 79 14.03 8.24 -11.37
N THR A 80 12.82 7.68 -11.38
CA THR A 80 12.08 7.36 -10.16
C THR A 80 11.76 5.87 -10.12
N SER A 81 11.75 5.29 -8.93
CA SER A 81 11.33 3.92 -8.72
C SER A 81 10.22 3.86 -7.69
N SER A 82 9.33 2.91 -7.85
CA SER A 82 8.26 2.65 -6.91
C SER A 82 8.18 1.16 -6.62
N LEU A 83 7.95 0.83 -5.37
CA LEU A 83 7.74 -0.55 -4.91
C LEU A 83 6.52 -0.57 -4.02
N GLN A 84 5.62 -1.51 -4.25
CA GLN A 84 4.46 -1.75 -3.41
C GLN A 84 4.35 -3.23 -3.12
N LEU A 85 4.18 -3.57 -1.85
CA LEU A 85 3.96 -4.93 -1.39
C LEU A 85 2.73 -4.95 -0.50
N VAL A 86 1.81 -5.84 -0.80
CA VAL A 86 0.62 -6.08 0.03
C VAL A 86 0.65 -7.52 0.48
N GLN A 87 0.69 -7.73 1.79
CA GLN A 87 0.70 -9.06 2.39
C GLN A 87 -0.56 -9.27 3.22
N ASP A 88 -1.11 -10.46 3.13
CA ASP A 88 -2.23 -10.90 3.94
C ASP A 88 -1.74 -11.98 4.91
N PHE A 89 -2.05 -11.80 6.20
CA PHE A 89 -1.65 -12.74 7.26
C PHE A 89 -2.83 -13.58 7.75
N LYS A 90 -3.84 -13.75 6.94
CA LYS A 90 -5.02 -14.51 7.31
C LYS A 90 -4.69 -15.98 7.56
N ASP A 91 -5.19 -16.54 8.65
CA ASP A 91 -5.09 -17.97 9.01
C ASP A 91 -3.66 -18.49 9.13
N ASN A 92 -2.76 -17.71 9.72
CA ASN A 92 -1.35 -18.06 9.92
C ASN A 92 -0.60 -18.35 8.63
N SER A 93 -1.18 -18.07 7.47
CA SER A 93 -0.47 -18.20 6.21
C SER A 93 -0.04 -16.82 5.73
N ASN A 94 1.26 -16.62 5.70
CA ASN A 94 1.83 -15.41 5.11
C ASN A 94 1.66 -15.48 3.60
N ARG A 95 0.85 -14.61 3.06
CA ARG A 95 0.57 -14.61 1.63
C ARG A 95 0.75 -13.24 1.04
N THR A 96 1.57 -13.14 0.00
CA THR A 96 1.72 -11.90 -0.76
C THR A 96 0.58 -11.79 -1.76
N ILE A 97 -0.32 -10.84 -1.55
CA ILE A 97 -1.46 -10.63 -2.44
C ILE A 97 -1.03 -9.88 -3.69
N LYS A 98 -0.17 -8.88 -3.51
CA LYS A 98 0.22 -8.00 -4.60
C LYS A 98 1.64 -7.53 -4.40
N ALA A 99 2.44 -7.61 -5.46
CA ALA A 99 3.78 -7.03 -5.51
C ALA A 99 3.88 -6.22 -6.80
N SER A 100 4.34 -4.98 -6.69
CA SER A 100 4.46 -4.08 -7.83
C SER A 100 5.80 -3.37 -7.76
N LEU A 101 6.52 -3.38 -8.86
CA LEU A 101 7.80 -2.67 -9.01
C LEU A 101 7.73 -1.82 -10.26
N GLY A 102 7.99 -0.53 -10.11
CA GLY A 102 7.97 0.40 -11.23
C GLY A 102 9.23 1.22 -11.30
N VAL A 103 9.67 1.50 -12.52
CA VAL A 103 10.75 2.42 -12.80
C VAL A 103 10.27 3.37 -13.87
N THR A 104 10.46 4.66 -13.65
CA THR A 104 9.99 5.69 -14.57
C THR A 104 11.14 6.65 -14.90
N TYR A 105 11.32 6.89 -16.18
CA TYR A 105 12.21 7.91 -16.70
C TYR A 105 11.38 9.06 -17.22
N THR A 106 11.66 10.27 -16.76
CA THR A 106 10.97 11.48 -17.20
C THR A 106 11.98 12.50 -17.71
N ASP A 107 11.79 12.93 -18.94
CA ASP A 107 12.56 13.98 -19.59
C ASP A 107 11.60 15.12 -19.96
N GLU A 108 12.14 16.20 -20.48
CA GLU A 108 11.33 17.34 -20.93
C GLU A 108 10.34 16.97 -22.04
N CYS A 109 10.72 16.00 -22.87
CA CYS A 109 9.95 15.61 -24.05
C CYS A 109 9.06 14.40 -23.84
N PHE A 110 9.42 13.47 -22.95
CA PHE A 110 8.68 12.22 -22.80
C PHE A 110 8.86 11.60 -21.42
N THR A 111 7.95 10.73 -21.10
CA THR A 111 8.02 9.88 -19.90
C THR A 111 7.89 8.43 -20.34
N ILE A 112 8.81 7.61 -19.90
CA ILE A 112 8.77 6.16 -20.13
C ILE A 112 8.73 5.48 -18.78
N GLY A 113 7.70 4.66 -18.57
CA GLY A 113 7.53 3.87 -17.34
C GLY A 113 7.48 2.39 -17.65
N LEU A 114 8.19 1.61 -16.87
CA LEU A 114 8.11 0.17 -16.89
C LEU A 114 7.62 -0.29 -15.53
N GLN A 115 6.52 -1.04 -15.51
CA GLN A 115 5.93 -1.54 -14.27
C GLN A 115 5.77 -3.05 -14.37
N TYR A 116 6.29 -3.74 -13.37
CA TYR A 116 6.07 -5.16 -13.17
C TYR A 116 5.09 -5.33 -12.01
N GLN A 117 4.05 -6.10 -12.21
CA GLN A 117 3.03 -6.34 -11.21
C GLN A 117 2.74 -7.82 -11.13
N ARG A 118 2.73 -8.33 -9.91
CA ARG A 118 2.32 -9.70 -9.63
C ARG A 118 1.14 -9.67 -8.66
N GLU A 119 0.03 -10.27 -9.06
CA GLU A 119 -1.14 -10.42 -8.21
C GLU A 119 -1.39 -11.91 -7.97
N ASP A 120 -1.53 -12.26 -6.70
CA ASP A 120 -1.95 -13.59 -6.30
C ASP A 120 -3.41 -13.52 -5.89
N MET A 121 -4.29 -13.89 -6.79
CA MET A 121 -5.70 -13.98 -6.48
C MET A 121 -5.96 -15.26 -5.70
N SER A 122 -6.59 -15.12 -4.53
CA SER A 122 -6.93 -16.23 -3.67
C SER A 122 -8.09 -17.05 -4.24
N GLY A 123 -7.82 -17.79 -5.28
CA GLY A 123 -8.70 -18.81 -5.79
C GLY A 123 -7.90 -20.08 -5.91
N GLU A 124 -8.42 -21.19 -5.49
CA GLU A 124 -7.70 -22.46 -5.44
C GLU A 124 -7.17 -22.92 -6.80
N GLU A 125 -7.65 -22.32 -7.88
CA GLU A 125 -7.27 -22.71 -9.24
C GLU A 125 -6.60 -21.60 -10.05
N LEU A 126 -6.44 -20.39 -9.48
CA LEU A 126 -5.88 -19.27 -10.22
C LEU A 126 -4.39 -19.17 -9.96
N GLN A 127 -3.62 -19.33 -11.02
CA GLN A 127 -2.19 -19.10 -10.98
C GLN A 127 -1.90 -17.61 -10.82
N PRO A 128 -0.81 -17.24 -10.12
CA PRO A 128 -0.43 -15.84 -10.01
C PRO A 128 -0.20 -15.24 -11.39
N GLU A 129 -0.85 -14.11 -11.64
CA GLU A 129 -0.67 -13.40 -12.90
C GLU A 129 0.49 -12.41 -12.78
N ASP A 130 1.45 -12.58 -13.66
CA ASP A 130 2.54 -11.62 -13.82
C ASP A 130 2.19 -10.69 -14.98
N GLN A 131 2.20 -9.39 -14.73
CA GLN A 131 1.95 -8.38 -15.75
C GLN A 131 3.12 -7.43 -15.85
N VAL A 132 3.50 -7.12 -17.09
CA VAL A 132 4.48 -6.09 -17.38
C VAL A 132 3.79 -5.01 -18.20
N LEU A 133 3.80 -3.79 -17.67
CA LEU A 133 3.20 -2.64 -18.33
C LEU A 133 4.29 -1.67 -18.76
N LEU A 134 4.23 -1.29 -20.02
CA LEU A 134 5.09 -0.24 -20.57
C LEU A 134 4.23 0.98 -20.84
N LEU A 135 4.55 2.10 -20.19
CA LEU A 135 3.87 3.36 -20.39
C LEU A 135 4.80 4.33 -21.11
N ILE A 136 4.33 4.88 -22.22
CA ILE A 136 5.06 5.92 -22.94
C ILE A 136 4.13 7.11 -23.07
N ASN A 137 4.55 8.25 -22.56
CA ASN A 137 3.79 9.49 -22.62
C ASN A 137 4.69 10.58 -23.19
N PHE A 138 4.22 11.23 -24.24
CA PHE A 138 4.92 12.35 -24.84
C PHE A 138 4.34 13.65 -24.27
N ARG A 139 5.19 14.41 -23.59
CA ARG A 139 4.81 15.70 -23.09
C ARG A 139 4.87 16.71 -24.22
N ASP A 140 3.74 17.28 -24.49
CA ASP A 140 3.59 18.53 -25.21
C ASP A 140 4.30 18.60 -26.57
N LEU A 141 4.03 17.62 -27.43
CA LEU A 141 4.36 17.78 -28.83
C LEU A 141 3.39 18.73 -29.51
N GLY A 142 3.45 19.98 -29.12
CA GLY A 142 2.79 20.99 -29.92
C GLY A 142 1.52 21.55 -29.34
N SER A 143 1.67 22.49 -28.50
CA SER A 143 0.82 23.66 -28.59
C SER A 143 1.29 24.47 -29.79
N LEU A 144 0.89 24.05 -30.97
CA LEU A 144 0.99 24.92 -32.10
C LEU A 144 -0.20 25.84 -32.07
#